data_12425d58dfe94a50307ac2482c5f9d16
#
_entry.id   12425d58dfe94a50307ac2482c5f9d16
#
_cell.length_a   1.000
_cell.length_b   1.000
_cell.length_c   1.000
_cell.angle_alpha   90.00
_cell.angle_beta   90.00
_cell.angle_gamma   90.00
#
_symmetry.space_group_name_H-M   'P 1'
#
loop_
_entity.id
_entity.type
_entity.pdbx_description
1 polymer ?
#
loop_
_entity_poly.entity_id
_entity_poly.type
_entity_poly.pdbx_seq_one_letter_code
_entity_poly.pdbx_strand_id
1 'polypeptide(L)'
;MQSKRLGIVSLLACSLAVLFGISDALTADAQSPTFTVGWSAYAGWNPYFYMQKSGILKKWADKYGVSIKVQRFDYAASLDSFVAKNIDACAMTNMEALDMPAAAGVDSTAIIVGDYSNGNDAVLVRDNLTFQTLPGKPIMLVQKTVSEYLLERGMVLNGQQSQLGKLHLINTSDADIVAAFLNNKSNQAVVTWKPLVSQIVADKSVHSIFDSSKIPGEIMDLMVVRTEVLNTPNGQKFAKALTAAWYETIQQVATGQANALKYSAAASGDSIESYKEQLKTTALFVSPKSAVDFTDGSDVQKKMDLVRQFCFTHGLLGQGIHSVDDVAIAYPNGAVQGNKARVRLRFNSAYMQAAEQGKL
;
A
#
# COMPACT_ATOMS: atom_id res chain seq x y z
N MET A 1 78.06 -36.71 51.59
CA MET A 1 79.17 -35.97 50.95
C MET A 1 78.54 -34.76 50.30
N GLN A 2 78.73 -33.60 50.89
CA GLN A 2 79.57 -32.46 50.47
C GLN A 2 79.04 -31.94 49.10
N SER A 3 78.81 -30.68 48.84
CA SER A 3 79.15 -29.44 49.52
C SER A 3 78.57 -28.25 48.76
N LYS A 4 78.16 -27.23 49.54
CA LYS A 4 78.54 -25.78 49.36
C LYS A 4 78.04 -25.09 48.08
N ARG A 5 77.22 -24.08 48.23
CA ARG A 5 77.50 -22.65 48.52
C ARG A 5 77.53 -21.74 47.32
N LEU A 6 76.93 -20.63 47.58
CA LEU A 6 77.01 -19.20 47.26
C LEU A 6 76.08 -18.80 46.09
N GLY A 7 75.15 -17.97 46.20
CA GLY A 7 75.08 -16.71 46.94
C GLY A 7 75.52 -15.56 46.05
N ILE A 8 74.67 -14.79 45.37
CA ILE A 8 74.87 -13.36 45.13
C ILE A 8 73.51 -12.71 44.87
N VAL A 9 73.31 -11.70 45.67
CA VAL A 9 72.23 -10.71 45.63
C VAL A 9 72.59 -9.67 44.54
N SER A 10 71.60 -9.26 43.69
CA SER A 10 71.66 -7.97 43.03
C SER A 10 70.31 -7.42 42.71
N LEU A 11 70.02 -6.44 43.43
CA LEU A 11 69.18 -5.25 43.28
C LEU A 11 68.45 -4.99 41.94
N LEU A 12 67.20 -4.68 42.15
CA LEU A 12 66.35 -3.58 41.62
C LEU A 12 66.61 -3.01 40.24
N ALA A 13 65.57 -3.05 39.44
CA ALA A 13 65.03 -1.85 38.75
C ALA A 13 63.53 -2.04 38.50
N CYS A 14 62.74 -1.33 39.31
CA CYS A 14 61.31 -1.11 38.98
C CYS A 14 61.22 -0.23 37.75
N SER A 15 60.74 -0.76 36.65
CA SER A 15 60.27 0.05 35.52
C SER A 15 58.77 -0.12 35.45
N LEU A 16 58.04 0.87 35.95
CA LEU A 16 56.61 1.07 35.82
C LEU A 16 56.29 1.45 34.37
N ALA A 17 56.01 0.48 33.51
CA ALA A 17 55.46 0.75 32.20
C ALA A 17 53.93 0.91 32.36
N VAL A 18 53.48 2.16 32.45
CA VAL A 18 52.09 2.53 32.31
C VAL A 18 51.71 2.29 30.85
N LEU A 19 51.14 1.12 30.57
CA LEU A 19 50.44 0.85 29.32
C LEU A 19 49.10 1.61 29.33
N PHE A 20 49.12 2.80 28.72
CA PHE A 20 47.92 3.43 28.23
C PHE A 20 47.35 2.53 27.14
N GLY A 21 46.45 1.63 27.52
CA GLY A 21 45.57 0.92 26.61
C GLY A 21 44.62 1.94 25.97
N ILE A 22 44.99 2.44 24.80
CA ILE A 22 44.03 3.08 23.91
C ILE A 22 43.09 1.97 23.47
N SER A 23 41.97 1.86 24.18
CA SER A 23 40.79 1.11 23.67
C SER A 23 40.26 1.92 22.50
N ASP A 24 40.77 1.66 21.29
CA ASP A 24 40.03 1.93 20.09
C ASP A 24 38.76 1.08 20.17
N ALA A 25 37.72 1.65 20.80
CA ALA A 25 36.37 1.18 20.60
C ALA A 25 36.08 1.36 19.10
N LEU A 26 36.32 0.29 18.34
CA LEU A 26 35.75 0.12 17.02
C LEU A 26 34.23 0.29 17.22
N THR A 27 33.75 1.51 16.99
CA THR A 27 32.35 1.75 16.74
C THR A 27 32.03 0.96 15.48
N ALA A 28 31.58 -0.28 15.67
CA ALA A 28 30.93 -1.00 14.57
C ALA A 28 29.88 -0.02 14.03
N ASP A 29 30.07 0.40 12.80
CA ASP A 29 29.11 1.25 12.09
C ASP A 29 27.80 0.46 12.11
N ALA A 30 26.93 0.76 13.07
CA ALA A 30 25.70 0.05 13.25
C ALA A 30 24.86 0.32 11.99
N GLN A 31 24.85 -0.66 11.09
CA GLN A 31 24.14 -0.55 9.82
C GLN A 31 22.70 -0.11 10.12
N SER A 32 22.29 1.00 9.51
CA SER A 32 20.92 1.53 9.69
C SER A 32 19.88 0.46 9.40
N PRO A 33 18.88 0.29 10.27
CA PRO A 33 17.84 -0.70 10.06
C PRO A 33 17.14 -0.45 8.73
N THR A 34 16.98 -1.52 7.94
CA THR A 34 16.42 -1.45 6.58
C THR A 34 14.98 -1.94 6.59
N PHE A 35 14.10 -1.16 5.95
CA PHE A 35 12.70 -1.47 5.74
C PHE A 35 12.39 -1.55 4.25
N THR A 36 11.49 -2.46 3.87
CA THR A 36 11.06 -2.65 2.48
C THR A 36 9.60 -2.27 2.30
N VAL A 37 9.34 -1.43 1.31
CA VAL A 37 8.01 -0.95 0.90
C VAL A 37 7.67 -1.55 -0.45
N GLY A 38 6.57 -2.31 -0.53
CA GLY A 38 6.01 -2.81 -1.79
C GLY A 38 5.02 -1.84 -2.40
N TRP A 39 4.98 -1.77 -3.73
CA TRP A 39 3.98 -1.03 -4.48
C TRP A 39 3.77 -1.66 -5.87
N SER A 40 2.64 -1.37 -6.50
CA SER A 40 2.31 -1.81 -7.86
C SER A 40 1.89 -0.62 -8.75
N ALA A 41 1.77 -0.85 -10.06
CA ALA A 41 1.44 0.20 -11.02
C ALA A 41 -0.01 0.67 -10.86
N TYR A 42 -0.17 1.89 -10.35
CA TYR A 42 -1.42 2.62 -10.24
C TYR A 42 -1.12 4.12 -10.22
N ALA A 43 -2.01 4.94 -10.74
CA ALA A 43 -1.76 6.39 -10.89
C ALA A 43 -1.36 7.06 -9.57
N GLY A 44 -2.04 6.72 -8.47
CA GLY A 44 -1.77 7.22 -7.11
C GLY A 44 -0.52 6.63 -6.46
N TRP A 45 -0.01 5.46 -6.93
CA TRP A 45 1.18 4.82 -6.35
C TRP A 45 2.45 5.01 -7.17
N ASN A 46 2.35 5.34 -8.44
CA ASN A 46 3.51 5.64 -9.30
C ASN A 46 4.48 6.68 -8.70
N PRO A 47 4.05 7.66 -7.87
CA PRO A 47 4.96 8.58 -7.17
C PRO A 47 6.01 7.91 -6.29
N TYR A 48 5.80 6.67 -5.80
CA TYR A 48 6.83 5.94 -5.04
C TYR A 48 8.10 5.69 -5.85
N PHE A 49 7.97 5.45 -7.16
CA PHE A 49 9.13 5.35 -8.05
C PHE A 49 9.90 6.66 -8.15
N TYR A 50 9.19 7.78 -8.30
CA TYR A 50 9.82 9.09 -8.31
C TYR A 50 10.47 9.42 -6.96
N MET A 51 9.82 9.14 -5.86
CA MET A 51 10.32 9.35 -4.50
C MET A 51 11.70 8.69 -4.31
N GLN A 52 11.87 7.48 -4.83
CA GLN A 52 13.15 6.75 -4.82
C GLN A 52 14.18 7.39 -5.76
N LYS A 53 13.78 7.69 -7.02
CA LYS A 53 14.69 8.18 -8.06
C LYS A 53 15.19 9.60 -7.82
N SER A 54 14.38 10.45 -7.20
CA SER A 54 14.73 11.85 -6.89
C SER A 54 15.67 12.00 -5.69
N GLY A 55 15.84 10.95 -4.89
CA GLY A 55 16.60 11.03 -3.63
C GLY A 55 15.78 11.58 -2.45
N ILE A 56 14.51 11.95 -2.65
CA ILE A 56 13.61 12.41 -1.56
C ILE A 56 13.53 11.35 -0.47
N LEU A 57 13.31 10.09 -0.85
CA LEU A 57 13.23 8.98 0.11
C LEU A 57 14.53 8.86 0.93
N LYS A 58 15.68 8.91 0.26
CA LYS A 58 16.98 8.81 0.92
C LYS A 58 17.19 9.97 1.91
N LYS A 59 16.88 11.21 1.52
CA LYS A 59 16.98 12.39 2.39
C LYS A 59 16.24 12.20 3.71
N TRP A 60 14.99 11.73 3.64
CA TRP A 60 14.18 11.53 4.83
C TRP A 60 14.59 10.29 5.63
N ALA A 61 14.99 9.22 4.97
CA ALA A 61 15.53 8.03 5.62
C ALA A 61 16.80 8.35 6.42
N ASP A 62 17.73 9.08 5.82
CA ASP A 62 18.97 9.53 6.49
C ASP A 62 18.65 10.41 7.71
N LYS A 63 17.69 11.36 7.60
CA LYS A 63 17.26 12.22 8.71
C LYS A 63 16.81 11.42 9.93
N TYR A 64 16.16 10.29 9.71
CA TYR A 64 15.64 9.42 10.78
C TYR A 64 16.57 8.26 11.14
N GLY A 65 17.72 8.12 10.48
CA GLY A 65 18.69 7.05 10.75
C GLY A 65 18.16 5.65 10.41
N VAL A 66 17.40 5.54 9.31
CA VAL A 66 16.89 4.29 8.76
C VAL A 66 17.24 4.16 7.27
N SER A 67 17.14 2.95 6.73
CA SER A 67 17.24 2.69 5.29
C SER A 67 15.89 2.22 4.78
N ILE A 68 15.43 2.74 3.64
CA ILE A 68 14.14 2.36 3.04
C ILE A 68 14.36 1.95 1.60
N LYS A 69 13.92 0.73 1.27
CA LYS A 69 13.89 0.21 -0.11
C LYS A 69 12.45 0.24 -0.59
N VAL A 70 12.23 0.74 -1.80
CA VAL A 70 10.92 0.71 -2.47
C VAL A 70 11.01 -0.29 -3.62
N GLN A 71 10.15 -1.27 -3.63
CA GLN A 71 10.17 -2.36 -4.60
C GLN A 71 8.83 -2.46 -5.32
N ARG A 72 8.88 -2.54 -6.66
CA ARG A 72 7.70 -2.75 -7.50
C ARG A 72 7.38 -4.24 -7.59
N PHE A 73 6.09 -4.54 -7.57
CA PHE A 73 5.50 -5.86 -7.75
C PHE A 73 4.31 -5.77 -8.72
N ASP A 74 3.80 -6.91 -9.17
CA ASP A 74 2.42 -7.03 -9.58
C ASP A 74 1.52 -6.98 -8.35
N TYR A 75 0.28 -6.53 -8.48
CA TYR A 75 -0.55 -6.16 -7.31
C TYR A 75 -0.72 -7.33 -6.35
N ALA A 76 -1.24 -8.47 -6.82
CA ALA A 76 -1.44 -9.65 -5.96
C ALA A 76 -0.14 -10.12 -5.29
N ALA A 77 0.99 -10.11 -6.03
CA ALA A 77 2.29 -10.50 -5.48
C ALA A 77 2.79 -9.56 -4.37
N SER A 78 2.43 -8.26 -4.42
CA SER A 78 2.74 -7.32 -3.35
C SER A 78 2.01 -7.65 -2.06
N LEU A 79 0.73 -8.00 -2.16
CA LEU A 79 -0.12 -8.40 -1.03
C LEU A 79 0.39 -9.70 -0.40
N ASP A 80 0.69 -10.72 -1.20
CA ASP A 80 1.27 -11.97 -0.73
C ASP A 80 2.62 -11.74 -0.02
N SER A 81 3.47 -10.87 -0.55
CA SER A 81 4.75 -10.51 0.06
C SER A 81 4.58 -9.81 1.41
N PHE A 82 3.55 -8.96 1.55
CA PHE A 82 3.22 -8.28 2.81
C PHE A 82 2.73 -9.28 3.87
N VAL A 83 1.80 -10.15 3.49
CA VAL A 83 1.23 -11.18 4.38
C VAL A 83 2.28 -12.19 4.79
N ALA A 84 3.18 -12.59 3.86
CA ALA A 84 4.31 -13.47 4.14
C ALA A 84 5.43 -12.79 4.96
N LYS A 85 5.28 -11.50 5.30
CA LYS A 85 6.27 -10.69 6.06
C LYS A 85 7.61 -10.50 5.34
N ASN A 86 7.65 -10.64 4.01
CA ASN A 86 8.83 -10.38 3.20
C ASN A 86 9.09 -8.88 2.99
N ILE A 87 8.04 -8.06 3.15
CA ILE A 87 8.11 -6.60 3.13
C ILE A 87 7.42 -6.03 4.36
N ASP A 88 7.81 -4.81 4.76
CA ASP A 88 7.36 -4.18 6.01
C ASP A 88 6.11 -3.32 5.82
N ALA A 89 5.98 -2.76 4.64
CA ALA A 89 4.86 -1.92 4.24
C ALA A 89 4.48 -2.17 2.79
N CYS A 90 3.21 -1.89 2.45
CA CYS A 90 2.70 -2.08 1.10
C CYS A 90 1.66 -1.00 0.76
N ALA A 91 1.75 -0.47 -0.47
CA ALA A 91 0.66 0.29 -1.05
C ALA A 91 -0.45 -0.67 -1.48
N MET A 92 -1.64 -0.51 -0.93
CA MET A 92 -2.79 -1.36 -1.21
C MET A 92 -4.09 -0.62 -0.99
N THR A 93 -5.18 -1.14 -1.53
CA THR A 93 -6.48 -0.53 -1.28
C THR A 93 -7.02 -0.89 0.10
N ASN A 94 -8.04 -0.18 0.53
CA ASN A 94 -8.67 -0.39 1.84
C ASN A 94 -9.31 -1.78 2.00
N MET A 95 -9.75 -2.39 0.91
CA MET A 95 -10.33 -3.73 0.94
C MET A 95 -9.24 -4.77 1.26
N GLU A 96 -8.17 -4.80 0.48
CA GLU A 96 -7.07 -5.74 0.67
C GLU A 96 -6.28 -5.45 1.95
N ALA A 97 -6.28 -4.20 2.44
CA ALA A 97 -5.74 -3.86 3.76
C ALA A 97 -6.54 -4.49 4.90
N LEU A 98 -7.84 -4.73 4.68
CA LEU A 98 -8.70 -5.40 5.66
C LEU A 98 -8.61 -6.93 5.53
N ASP A 99 -8.88 -7.49 4.36
CA ASP A 99 -9.14 -8.92 4.20
C ASP A 99 -7.85 -9.75 4.16
N MET A 100 -6.85 -9.37 3.38
CA MET A 100 -5.63 -10.16 3.20
C MET A 100 -4.84 -10.34 4.51
N PRO A 101 -4.48 -9.27 5.26
CA PRO A 101 -3.82 -9.43 6.54
C PRO A 101 -4.70 -10.13 7.58
N ALA A 102 -6.02 -9.84 7.62
CA ALA A 102 -6.93 -10.47 8.58
C ALA A 102 -7.02 -11.97 8.38
N ALA A 103 -7.19 -12.43 7.13
CA ALA A 103 -7.24 -13.85 6.79
C ALA A 103 -5.95 -14.59 7.16
N ALA A 104 -4.81 -13.92 7.06
CA ALA A 104 -3.50 -14.46 7.43
C ALA A 104 -3.12 -14.28 8.91
N GLY A 105 -3.99 -13.65 9.71
CA GLY A 105 -3.70 -13.37 11.13
C GLY A 105 -2.63 -12.28 11.35
N VAL A 106 -2.41 -11.41 10.36
CA VAL A 106 -1.47 -10.29 10.43
C VAL A 106 -2.22 -9.01 10.84
N ASP A 107 -1.71 -8.30 11.83
CA ASP A 107 -2.21 -6.98 12.22
C ASP A 107 -1.58 -5.90 11.34
N SER A 108 -2.40 -5.02 10.79
CA SER A 108 -1.98 -3.96 9.89
C SER A 108 -2.44 -2.57 10.35
N THR A 109 -1.68 -1.56 9.94
CA THR A 109 -1.97 -0.15 10.24
C THR A 109 -1.74 0.71 9.00
N ALA A 110 -2.79 1.35 8.51
CA ALA A 110 -2.70 2.37 7.47
C ALA A 110 -2.16 3.67 8.09
N ILE A 111 -0.99 4.11 7.62
CA ILE A 111 -0.31 5.32 8.12
C ILE A 111 -0.46 6.51 7.18
N ILE A 112 -0.82 6.27 5.92
CA ILE A 112 -1.12 7.27 4.91
C ILE A 112 -2.39 6.83 4.17
N VAL A 113 -3.33 7.74 4.01
CA VAL A 113 -4.39 7.67 3.01
C VAL A 113 -3.96 8.61 1.88
N GLY A 114 -3.51 8.05 0.77
CA GLY A 114 -2.89 8.81 -0.33
C GLY A 114 -3.90 9.47 -1.24
N ASP A 115 -4.94 8.73 -1.55
CA ASP A 115 -6.01 9.15 -2.45
C ASP A 115 -7.20 8.20 -2.34
N TYR A 116 -8.21 8.43 -3.15
CA TYR A 116 -9.21 7.43 -3.51
C TYR A 116 -9.46 7.45 -5.02
N SER A 117 -9.83 6.29 -5.55
CA SER A 117 -10.19 6.15 -6.96
C SER A 117 -11.46 6.93 -7.27
N ASN A 118 -11.41 7.80 -8.27
CA ASN A 118 -12.52 8.66 -8.70
C ASN A 118 -12.70 8.61 -10.24
N GLY A 119 -12.77 7.39 -10.77
CA GLY A 119 -12.85 7.08 -12.19
C GLY A 119 -11.61 6.35 -12.72
N ASN A 120 -10.70 5.87 -11.84
CA ASN A 120 -9.57 5.04 -12.25
C ASN A 120 -9.97 3.58 -12.40
N ASP A 121 -10.80 3.06 -11.50
CA ASP A 121 -11.33 1.70 -11.58
C ASP A 121 -12.60 1.71 -12.42
N ALA A 122 -12.74 0.76 -13.35
CA ALA A 122 -13.87 0.75 -14.28
C ALA A 122 -14.32 -0.66 -14.68
N VAL A 123 -15.61 -0.79 -14.91
CA VAL A 123 -16.26 -1.92 -15.59
C VAL A 123 -16.35 -1.57 -17.05
N LEU A 124 -15.55 -2.24 -17.87
CA LEU A 124 -15.46 -2.04 -19.30
C LEU A 124 -16.14 -3.18 -20.04
N VAL A 125 -16.84 -2.85 -21.10
CA VAL A 125 -17.55 -3.84 -21.93
C VAL A 125 -17.33 -3.58 -23.42
N ARG A 126 -17.50 -4.64 -24.22
CA ARG A 126 -17.59 -4.56 -25.69
C ARG A 126 -19.04 -4.41 -26.09
N ASP A 127 -19.22 -3.88 -27.27
CA ASP A 127 -20.51 -3.78 -27.94
C ASP A 127 -21.55 -3.04 -27.06
N ASN A 128 -22.79 -3.51 -27.06
CA ASN A 128 -23.90 -2.90 -26.33
C ASN A 128 -24.22 -3.63 -25.01
N LEU A 129 -23.22 -4.26 -24.37
CA LEU A 129 -23.44 -4.90 -23.08
C LEU A 129 -23.79 -3.87 -22.00
N THR A 130 -24.69 -4.29 -21.13
CA THR A 130 -25.16 -3.50 -19.98
C THR A 130 -25.19 -4.40 -18.74
N PHE A 131 -25.43 -3.86 -17.57
CA PHE A 131 -25.58 -4.67 -16.35
C PHE A 131 -26.73 -5.68 -16.45
N GLN A 132 -27.76 -5.41 -17.24
CA GLN A 132 -28.87 -6.35 -17.47
C GLN A 132 -28.46 -7.57 -18.31
N THR A 133 -27.53 -7.38 -19.25
CA THR A 133 -27.09 -8.41 -20.20
C THR A 133 -25.75 -9.05 -19.84
N LEU A 134 -25.09 -8.55 -18.80
CA LEU A 134 -23.79 -9.01 -18.30
C LEU A 134 -23.83 -10.41 -17.64
N PRO A 135 -24.93 -10.82 -16.91
CA PRO A 135 -25.00 -12.14 -16.30
C PRO A 135 -24.82 -13.27 -17.32
N GLY A 136 -23.99 -14.27 -16.95
CA GLY A 136 -23.62 -15.39 -17.82
C GLY A 136 -22.56 -15.09 -18.88
N LYS A 137 -22.11 -13.84 -19.02
CA LYS A 137 -20.98 -13.47 -19.88
C LYS A 137 -19.66 -13.61 -19.12
N PRO A 138 -18.56 -13.99 -19.81
CA PRO A 138 -17.25 -14.03 -19.19
C PRO A 138 -16.79 -12.60 -18.83
N ILE A 139 -16.44 -12.39 -17.58
CA ILE A 139 -15.98 -11.12 -17.02
C ILE A 139 -14.58 -11.33 -16.45
N MET A 140 -13.59 -10.71 -17.05
CA MET A 140 -12.20 -10.81 -16.60
C MET A 140 -11.94 -9.77 -15.51
N LEU A 141 -11.30 -10.20 -14.44
CA LEU A 141 -10.87 -9.33 -13.35
C LEU A 141 -9.86 -10.05 -12.45
N VAL A 142 -9.17 -9.33 -11.60
CA VAL A 142 -8.45 -9.94 -10.47
C VAL A 142 -9.51 -10.26 -9.41
N GLN A 143 -9.85 -11.54 -9.25
CA GLN A 143 -10.89 -11.96 -8.30
C GLN A 143 -10.49 -11.67 -6.85
N LYS A 144 -11.49 -11.46 -6.01
CA LYS A 144 -11.34 -11.20 -4.57
C LYS A 144 -10.57 -9.90 -4.27
N THR A 145 -10.62 -8.95 -5.18
CA THR A 145 -10.06 -7.60 -5.03
C THR A 145 -11.14 -6.54 -5.21
N VAL A 146 -10.75 -5.28 -5.07
CA VAL A 146 -11.64 -4.13 -5.32
C VAL A 146 -12.26 -4.15 -6.72
N SER A 147 -11.68 -4.85 -7.70
CA SER A 147 -12.32 -5.02 -9.02
C SER A 147 -13.63 -5.80 -8.93
N GLU A 148 -13.68 -6.86 -8.12
CA GLU A 148 -14.92 -7.61 -7.88
C GLU A 148 -15.91 -6.76 -7.07
N TYR A 149 -15.43 -6.07 -6.04
CA TYR A 149 -16.23 -5.12 -5.28
C TYR A 149 -16.88 -4.06 -6.18
N LEU A 150 -16.10 -3.41 -7.07
CA LEU A 150 -16.60 -2.40 -8.01
C LEU A 150 -17.69 -2.96 -8.93
N LEU A 151 -17.48 -4.18 -9.46
CA LEU A 151 -18.47 -4.85 -10.31
C LEU A 151 -19.80 -5.04 -9.58
N GLU A 152 -19.75 -5.58 -8.36
CA GLU A 152 -20.95 -5.82 -7.58
C GLU A 152 -21.64 -4.52 -7.16
N ARG A 153 -20.87 -3.48 -6.79
CA ARG A 153 -21.43 -2.15 -6.53
C ARG A 153 -22.16 -1.61 -7.77
N GLY A 154 -21.55 -1.78 -8.95
CA GLY A 154 -22.18 -1.43 -10.21
C GLY A 154 -23.49 -2.18 -10.45
N MET A 155 -23.50 -3.51 -10.24
CA MET A 155 -24.71 -4.34 -10.35
C MET A 155 -25.81 -3.86 -9.39
N VAL A 156 -25.47 -3.67 -8.11
CA VAL A 156 -26.43 -3.23 -7.06
C VAL A 156 -27.03 -1.87 -7.39
N LEU A 157 -26.18 -0.89 -7.73
CA LEU A 157 -26.61 0.49 -8.01
C LEU A 157 -27.44 0.60 -9.31
N ASN A 158 -27.35 -0.40 -10.20
CA ASN A 158 -28.16 -0.51 -11.41
C ASN A 158 -29.34 -1.50 -11.28
N GLY A 159 -29.72 -1.88 -10.05
CA GLY A 159 -30.89 -2.71 -9.77
C GLY A 159 -30.75 -4.18 -10.16
N GLN A 160 -29.51 -4.67 -10.30
CA GLN A 160 -29.20 -6.05 -10.72
C GLN A 160 -28.70 -6.94 -9.58
N GLN A 161 -28.95 -6.58 -8.31
CA GLN A 161 -28.50 -7.34 -7.14
C GLN A 161 -28.90 -8.82 -7.20
N SER A 162 -30.12 -9.15 -7.66
CA SER A 162 -30.60 -10.52 -7.78
C SER A 162 -29.83 -11.37 -8.81
N GLN A 163 -29.00 -10.75 -9.64
CA GLN A 163 -28.23 -11.41 -10.69
C GLN A 163 -26.77 -11.68 -10.29
N LEU A 164 -26.32 -11.25 -9.11
CA LEU A 164 -24.93 -11.41 -8.65
C LEU A 164 -24.46 -12.88 -8.73
N GLY A 165 -25.27 -13.82 -8.28
CA GLY A 165 -24.94 -15.26 -8.35
C GLY A 165 -24.86 -15.85 -9.77
N LYS A 166 -25.15 -15.06 -10.83
CA LYS A 166 -25.03 -15.47 -12.23
C LYS A 166 -23.84 -14.86 -12.94
N LEU A 167 -23.00 -14.10 -12.24
CA LEU A 167 -21.77 -13.54 -12.80
C LEU A 167 -20.78 -14.68 -13.08
N HIS A 168 -20.20 -14.66 -14.27
CA HIS A 168 -19.18 -15.62 -14.67
C HIS A 168 -17.81 -14.92 -14.65
N LEU A 169 -17.15 -14.96 -13.48
CA LEU A 169 -15.87 -14.30 -13.24
C LEU A 169 -14.72 -15.17 -13.74
N ILE A 170 -13.79 -14.57 -14.48
CA ILE A 170 -12.55 -15.19 -14.95
C ILE A 170 -11.39 -14.49 -14.24
N ASN A 171 -10.77 -15.19 -13.30
CA ASN A 171 -9.61 -14.67 -12.59
C ASN A 171 -8.44 -14.48 -13.56
N THR A 172 -7.97 -13.25 -13.69
CA THR A 172 -6.89 -12.87 -14.59
C THR A 172 -5.98 -11.88 -13.89
N SER A 173 -4.67 -12.13 -13.91
CA SER A 173 -3.69 -11.24 -13.26
C SER A 173 -3.68 -9.86 -13.92
N ASP A 174 -3.30 -8.84 -13.17
CA ASP A 174 -3.09 -7.48 -13.68
C ASP A 174 -2.01 -7.42 -14.76
N ALA A 175 -1.00 -8.30 -14.69
CA ALA A 175 0.04 -8.42 -15.71
C ALA A 175 -0.49 -8.91 -17.07
N ASP A 176 -1.51 -9.77 -17.08
CA ASP A 176 -1.99 -10.46 -18.28
C ASP A 176 -3.30 -9.88 -18.83
N ILE A 177 -4.10 -9.19 -18.01
CA ILE A 177 -5.50 -8.86 -18.28
C ILE A 177 -5.69 -8.03 -19.56
N VAL A 178 -4.80 -7.10 -19.86
CA VAL A 178 -4.88 -6.26 -21.06
C VAL A 178 -4.70 -7.11 -22.30
N ALA A 179 -3.63 -7.90 -22.35
CA ALA A 179 -3.32 -8.75 -23.49
C ALA A 179 -4.40 -9.82 -23.69
N ALA A 180 -4.84 -10.47 -22.62
CA ALA A 180 -5.87 -11.50 -22.67
C ALA A 180 -7.22 -10.92 -23.13
N PHE A 181 -7.60 -9.72 -22.72
CA PHE A 181 -8.84 -9.08 -23.15
C PHE A 181 -8.79 -8.61 -24.61
N LEU A 182 -7.70 -7.94 -25.01
CA LEU A 182 -7.58 -7.35 -26.35
C LEU A 182 -7.43 -8.41 -27.44
N ASN A 183 -6.65 -9.49 -27.18
CA ASN A 183 -6.36 -10.54 -28.14
C ASN A 183 -7.52 -11.55 -28.33
N ASN A 184 -8.43 -11.64 -27.37
CA ASN A 184 -9.58 -12.56 -27.47
C ASN A 184 -10.92 -11.80 -27.43
N LYS A 185 -11.52 -11.62 -28.59
CA LYS A 185 -12.80 -10.90 -28.72
C LYS A 185 -14.01 -11.62 -28.09
N SER A 186 -13.88 -12.88 -27.70
CA SER A 186 -14.91 -13.57 -26.91
C SER A 186 -14.97 -13.08 -25.47
N ASN A 187 -13.91 -12.43 -24.98
CA ASN A 187 -13.88 -11.73 -23.70
C ASN A 187 -14.63 -10.41 -23.87
N GLN A 188 -15.84 -10.34 -23.33
CA GLN A 188 -16.77 -9.25 -23.58
C GLN A 188 -16.79 -8.19 -22.48
N ALA A 189 -16.34 -8.53 -21.27
CA ALA A 189 -16.27 -7.62 -20.15
C ALA A 189 -14.96 -7.78 -19.38
N VAL A 190 -14.47 -6.67 -18.82
CA VAL A 190 -13.28 -6.64 -17.97
C VAL A 190 -13.43 -5.57 -16.91
N VAL A 191 -12.97 -5.86 -15.69
CA VAL A 191 -12.92 -4.89 -14.60
C VAL A 191 -11.48 -4.75 -14.13
N THR A 192 -10.98 -3.53 -14.17
CA THR A 192 -9.60 -3.23 -13.84
C THR A 192 -9.42 -1.74 -13.55
N TRP A 193 -8.19 -1.30 -13.37
CA TRP A 193 -7.84 0.07 -13.01
C TRP A 193 -6.85 0.71 -13.99
N LYS A 194 -6.66 2.01 -13.90
CA LYS A 194 -5.63 2.70 -14.69
C LYS A 194 -4.22 2.42 -14.13
N PRO A 195 -3.23 2.16 -15.01
CA PRO A 195 -3.23 2.48 -16.44
C PRO A 195 -3.90 1.45 -17.36
N LEU A 196 -4.25 0.25 -16.89
CA LEU A 196 -4.77 -0.85 -17.71
C LEU A 196 -6.08 -0.46 -18.42
N VAL A 197 -6.99 0.24 -17.72
CA VAL A 197 -8.20 0.82 -18.32
C VAL A 197 -7.85 1.69 -19.53
N SER A 198 -6.86 2.57 -19.41
CA SER A 198 -6.45 3.46 -20.51
C SER A 198 -5.97 2.70 -21.75
N GLN A 199 -5.26 1.58 -21.53
CA GLN A 199 -4.78 0.71 -22.61
C GLN A 199 -5.95 -0.03 -23.30
N ILE A 200 -6.92 -0.50 -22.51
CA ILE A 200 -8.06 -1.26 -23.04
C ILE A 200 -9.01 -0.38 -23.82
N VAL A 201 -9.34 0.84 -23.34
CA VAL A 201 -10.26 1.76 -24.05
C VAL A 201 -9.65 2.41 -25.29
N ALA A 202 -8.36 2.18 -25.57
CA ALA A 202 -7.77 2.52 -26.86
C ALA A 202 -8.44 1.73 -28.01
N ASP A 203 -8.95 0.52 -27.74
CA ASP A 203 -9.86 -0.21 -28.62
C ASP A 203 -11.25 0.46 -28.59
N LYS A 204 -11.61 1.12 -29.69
CA LYS A 204 -12.87 1.90 -29.81
C LYS A 204 -14.15 1.07 -29.72
N SER A 205 -14.07 -0.25 -29.76
CA SER A 205 -15.20 -1.13 -29.50
C SER A 205 -15.49 -1.33 -28.00
N VAL A 206 -14.62 -0.77 -27.12
CA VAL A 206 -14.71 -0.91 -25.66
C VAL A 206 -15.11 0.42 -25.03
N HIS A 207 -16.02 0.37 -24.08
CA HIS A 207 -16.43 1.54 -23.30
C HIS A 207 -16.73 1.17 -21.86
N SER A 208 -16.72 2.17 -20.98
CA SER A 208 -17.08 2.00 -19.55
C SER A 208 -18.59 2.08 -19.37
N ILE A 209 -19.15 1.15 -18.61
CA ILE A 209 -20.56 1.20 -18.15
C ILE A 209 -20.66 1.61 -16.68
N PHE A 210 -19.56 1.59 -15.93
CA PHE A 210 -19.47 2.03 -14.55
C PHE A 210 -18.01 2.29 -14.17
N ASP A 211 -17.79 3.24 -13.31
CA ASP A 211 -16.47 3.51 -12.75
C ASP A 211 -16.56 4.01 -11.29
N SER A 212 -15.42 4.09 -10.63
CA SER A 212 -15.30 4.46 -9.22
C SER A 212 -15.78 5.88 -8.89
N SER A 213 -15.98 6.76 -9.87
CA SER A 213 -16.57 8.08 -9.63
C SER A 213 -18.04 8.03 -9.17
N LYS A 214 -18.69 6.89 -9.36
CA LYS A 214 -20.06 6.63 -8.89
C LYS A 214 -20.13 6.18 -7.42
N ILE A 215 -18.98 5.84 -6.85
CA ILE A 215 -18.81 5.39 -5.46
C ILE A 215 -17.63 6.12 -4.79
N PRO A 216 -17.63 7.46 -4.77
CA PRO A 216 -16.45 8.24 -4.38
C PRO A 216 -16.01 7.92 -2.94
N GLY A 217 -14.72 7.59 -2.79
CA GLY A 217 -14.09 7.26 -1.51
C GLY A 217 -14.41 5.85 -0.99
N GLU A 218 -15.11 4.97 -1.73
CA GLU A 218 -15.26 3.57 -1.35
C GLU A 218 -13.99 2.75 -1.65
N ILE A 219 -13.21 3.13 -2.68
CA ILE A 219 -11.91 2.54 -3.00
C ILE A 219 -10.83 3.55 -2.61
N MET A 220 -10.21 3.33 -1.45
CA MET A 220 -9.17 4.19 -0.89
C MET A 220 -7.81 3.55 -1.12
N ASP A 221 -6.81 4.37 -1.38
CA ASP A 221 -5.44 3.97 -1.60
C ASP A 221 -4.58 4.30 -0.39
N LEU A 222 -4.02 3.27 0.22
CA LEU A 222 -3.38 3.32 1.52
C LEU A 222 -1.90 2.95 1.43
N MET A 223 -1.08 3.52 2.31
CA MET A 223 0.19 2.92 2.71
C MET A 223 -0.02 2.20 4.05
N VAL A 224 0.09 0.90 4.00
CA VAL A 224 -0.15 0.01 5.12
C VAL A 224 1.15 -0.57 5.62
N VAL A 225 1.36 -0.52 6.93
CA VAL A 225 2.53 -1.09 7.62
C VAL A 225 2.07 -2.21 8.54
N ARG A 226 2.82 -3.29 8.66
CA ARG A 226 2.53 -4.30 9.69
C ARG A 226 2.63 -3.65 11.06
N THR A 227 1.60 -3.82 11.89
CA THR A 227 1.52 -3.17 13.22
C THR A 227 2.71 -3.54 14.11
N GLU A 228 3.22 -4.77 14.01
CA GLU A 228 4.41 -5.20 14.75
C GLU A 228 5.66 -4.38 14.42
N VAL A 229 5.80 -3.91 13.17
CA VAL A 229 6.89 -3.02 12.76
C VAL A 229 6.77 -1.66 13.46
N LEU A 230 5.56 -1.08 13.46
CA LEU A 230 5.29 0.22 14.09
C LEU A 230 5.46 0.19 15.62
N ASN A 231 5.36 -0.97 16.26
CA ASN A 231 5.57 -1.13 17.68
C ASN A 231 7.06 -1.04 18.09
N THR A 232 7.97 -0.93 17.12
CA THR A 232 9.41 -0.76 17.37
C THR A 232 9.84 0.70 17.22
N PRO A 233 10.85 1.17 17.97
CA PRO A 233 11.36 2.53 17.81
C PRO A 233 11.85 2.83 16.38
N ASN A 234 12.50 1.87 15.72
CA ASN A 234 12.99 2.04 14.36
C ASN A 234 11.83 2.02 13.33
N GLY A 235 10.78 1.23 13.56
CA GLY A 235 9.58 1.25 12.73
C GLY A 235 8.82 2.56 12.81
N GLN A 236 8.80 3.22 13.99
CA GLN A 236 8.24 4.58 14.12
C GLN A 236 9.06 5.62 13.36
N LYS A 237 10.40 5.51 13.38
CA LYS A 237 11.28 6.35 12.56
C LYS A 237 11.06 6.13 11.07
N PHE A 238 10.95 4.87 10.66
CA PHE A 238 10.60 4.48 9.30
C PHE A 238 9.28 5.10 8.84
N ALA A 239 8.21 4.99 9.64
CA ALA A 239 6.91 5.54 9.30
C ALA A 239 6.95 7.07 9.16
N LYS A 240 7.69 7.78 10.04
CA LYS A 240 7.91 9.23 9.93
C LYS A 240 8.65 9.59 8.66
N ALA A 241 9.76 8.90 8.35
CA ALA A 241 10.54 9.12 7.15
C ALA A 241 9.72 8.92 5.88
N LEU A 242 8.96 7.81 5.81
CA LEU A 242 8.13 7.47 4.66
C LEU A 242 7.00 8.50 4.45
N THR A 243 6.33 8.90 5.52
CA THR A 243 5.25 9.90 5.46
C THR A 243 5.76 11.27 5.03
N ALA A 244 6.91 11.71 5.55
CA ALA A 244 7.53 12.97 5.15
C ALA A 244 7.96 12.94 3.67
N ALA A 245 8.57 11.85 3.23
CA ALA A 245 8.96 11.64 1.84
C ALA A 245 7.73 11.61 0.90
N TRP A 246 6.63 11.00 1.34
CA TRP A 246 5.37 10.97 0.58
C TRP A 246 4.85 12.38 0.31
N TYR A 247 4.67 13.20 1.34
CA TYR A 247 4.09 14.54 1.14
C TYR A 247 5.00 15.47 0.36
N GLU A 248 6.31 15.38 0.49
CA GLU A 248 7.23 16.12 -0.37
C GLU A 248 7.13 15.66 -1.84
N THR A 249 6.99 14.37 -2.06
CA THR A 249 6.85 13.78 -3.39
C THR A 249 5.54 14.17 -4.06
N ILE A 250 4.41 13.99 -3.35
CA ILE A 250 3.08 14.23 -3.93
C ILE A 250 2.84 15.71 -4.21
N GLN A 251 3.41 16.60 -3.41
CA GLN A 251 3.41 18.03 -3.68
C GLN A 251 4.09 18.35 -5.00
N GLN A 252 5.21 17.70 -5.32
CA GLN A 252 5.92 17.90 -6.59
C GLN A 252 5.15 17.35 -7.79
N VAL A 253 4.47 16.21 -7.61
CA VAL A 253 3.58 15.65 -8.65
C VAL A 253 2.41 16.60 -8.90
N ALA A 254 1.74 17.04 -7.86
CA ALA A 254 0.55 17.91 -7.97
C ALA A 254 0.86 19.28 -8.56
N THR A 255 2.07 19.83 -8.30
CA THR A 255 2.52 21.08 -8.91
C THR A 255 3.07 20.91 -10.32
N GLY A 256 3.08 19.69 -10.85
CA GLY A 256 3.47 19.43 -12.24
C GLY A 256 4.97 19.48 -12.49
N GLN A 257 5.82 19.27 -11.47
CA GLN A 257 7.27 19.29 -11.69
C GLN A 257 7.69 18.25 -12.74
N ALA A 258 8.50 18.66 -13.69
CA ALA A 258 8.83 17.86 -14.88
C ALA A 258 9.40 16.47 -14.55
N ASN A 259 10.34 16.38 -13.60
CA ASN A 259 10.90 15.10 -13.20
C ASN A 259 9.89 14.24 -12.43
N ALA A 260 9.03 14.83 -11.59
CA ALA A 260 8.00 14.12 -10.86
C ALA A 260 7.02 13.45 -11.84
N LEU A 261 6.51 14.20 -12.81
CA LEU A 261 5.63 13.67 -13.84
C LEU A 261 6.33 12.62 -14.72
N LYS A 262 7.56 12.92 -15.17
CA LYS A 262 8.34 12.01 -16.02
C LYS A 262 8.56 10.64 -15.38
N TYR A 263 9.06 10.61 -14.14
CA TYR A 263 9.37 9.35 -13.48
C TYR A 263 8.09 8.61 -13.02
N SER A 264 7.06 9.33 -12.58
CA SER A 264 5.79 8.70 -12.22
C SER A 264 5.09 8.09 -13.45
N ALA A 265 5.09 8.76 -14.60
CA ALA A 265 4.58 8.19 -15.84
C ALA A 265 5.39 6.94 -16.27
N ALA A 266 6.72 7.03 -16.25
CA ALA A 266 7.60 5.93 -16.62
C ALA A 266 7.43 4.70 -15.69
N ALA A 267 6.95 4.89 -14.46
CA ALA A 267 6.69 3.81 -13.50
C ALA A 267 5.68 2.77 -14.02
N SER A 268 4.73 3.16 -14.86
CA SER A 268 3.74 2.30 -15.50
C SER A 268 3.91 2.19 -17.03
N GLY A 269 4.98 2.76 -17.58
CA GLY A 269 5.22 2.75 -19.03
C GLY A 269 4.36 3.74 -19.80
N ASP A 270 3.78 4.74 -19.12
CA ASP A 270 2.91 5.74 -19.70
C ASP A 270 3.68 6.96 -20.28
N SER A 271 3.02 7.70 -21.18
CA SER A 271 3.43 9.06 -21.48
C SER A 271 3.07 10.01 -20.34
N ILE A 272 3.73 11.16 -20.26
CA ILE A 272 3.41 12.20 -19.27
C ILE A 272 1.96 12.69 -19.45
N GLU A 273 1.50 12.82 -20.69
CA GLU A 273 0.14 13.23 -21.02
C GLU A 273 -0.89 12.21 -20.52
N SER A 274 -0.65 10.91 -20.78
CA SER A 274 -1.50 9.81 -20.26
C SER A 274 -1.56 9.84 -18.73
N TYR A 275 -0.42 9.97 -18.07
CA TYR A 275 -0.36 10.03 -16.62
C TYR A 275 -1.11 11.23 -16.04
N LYS A 276 -1.00 12.42 -16.66
CA LYS A 276 -1.78 13.60 -16.28
C LYS A 276 -3.29 13.38 -16.38
N GLU A 277 -3.75 12.69 -17.42
CA GLU A 277 -5.17 12.32 -17.54
C GLU A 277 -5.61 11.34 -16.46
N GLN A 278 -4.76 10.39 -16.07
CA GLN A 278 -5.04 9.48 -14.97
C GLN A 278 -5.14 10.22 -13.62
N LEU A 279 -4.27 11.20 -13.38
CA LEU A 279 -4.33 12.03 -12.17
C LEU A 279 -5.65 12.80 -12.02
N LYS A 280 -6.34 13.15 -13.11
CA LYS A 280 -7.66 13.82 -13.04
C LYS A 280 -8.76 12.92 -12.44
N THR A 281 -8.56 11.62 -12.48
CA THR A 281 -9.47 10.61 -11.96
C THR A 281 -8.94 9.94 -10.68
N THR A 282 -7.91 10.55 -10.08
CA THR A 282 -7.33 10.18 -8.78
C THR A 282 -7.58 11.32 -7.81
N ALA A 283 -8.38 11.10 -6.78
CA ALA A 283 -8.66 12.13 -5.78
C ALA A 283 -7.50 12.22 -4.77
N LEU A 284 -6.36 12.76 -5.22
CA LEU A 284 -5.13 12.86 -4.43
C LEU A 284 -5.28 13.75 -3.21
N PHE A 285 -4.85 13.26 -2.06
CA PHE A 285 -4.67 14.06 -0.85
C PHE A 285 -3.27 14.71 -0.84
N VAL A 286 -3.15 15.81 -1.58
CA VAL A 286 -1.87 16.51 -1.77
C VAL A 286 -1.37 17.14 -0.47
N SER A 287 -2.28 17.62 0.39
CA SER A 287 -1.92 18.17 1.70
C SER A 287 -2.14 17.14 2.81
N PRO A 288 -1.26 17.11 3.84
CA PRO A 288 -1.50 16.27 5.01
C PRO A 288 -2.86 16.53 5.65
N LYS A 289 -3.28 17.80 5.70
CA LYS A 289 -4.57 18.21 6.26
C LYS A 289 -5.75 17.52 5.56
N SER A 290 -5.77 17.50 4.23
CA SER A 290 -6.88 16.88 3.49
C SER A 290 -6.97 15.37 3.74
N ALA A 291 -5.82 14.70 3.87
CA ALA A 291 -5.77 13.28 4.22
C ALA A 291 -6.24 13.03 5.67
N VAL A 292 -5.87 13.89 6.61
CA VAL A 292 -6.33 13.83 8.01
C VAL A 292 -7.84 14.05 8.08
N ASP A 293 -8.35 15.13 7.49
CA ASP A 293 -9.79 15.46 7.48
C ASP A 293 -10.63 14.29 6.92
N PHE A 294 -10.15 13.65 5.84
CA PHE A 294 -10.80 12.48 5.27
C PHE A 294 -10.74 11.28 6.21
N THR A 295 -9.55 10.96 6.74
CA THR A 295 -9.31 9.76 7.55
C THR A 295 -10.04 9.80 8.89
N ASP A 296 -10.08 10.99 9.53
CA ASP A 296 -10.72 11.20 10.82
C ASP A 296 -12.24 11.42 10.69
N GLY A 297 -12.73 11.62 9.47
CA GLY A 297 -14.14 11.81 9.18
C GLY A 297 -14.97 10.53 9.40
N SER A 298 -16.23 10.70 9.84
CA SER A 298 -17.16 9.58 10.07
C SER A 298 -17.56 8.83 8.78
N ASP A 299 -17.32 9.43 7.63
CA ASP A 299 -17.72 8.88 6.34
C ASP A 299 -16.84 7.67 5.93
N VAL A 300 -15.57 7.67 6.34
CA VAL A 300 -14.67 6.52 6.16
C VAL A 300 -15.24 5.26 6.83
N GLN A 301 -15.81 5.39 8.03
CA GLN A 301 -16.40 4.25 8.73
C GLN A 301 -17.59 3.65 7.96
N LYS A 302 -18.44 4.49 7.38
CA LYS A 302 -19.58 4.03 6.56
C LYS A 302 -19.12 3.29 5.31
N LYS A 303 -18.09 3.83 4.62
CA LYS A 303 -17.51 3.21 3.44
C LYS A 303 -16.81 1.90 3.76
N MET A 304 -16.06 1.87 4.86
CA MET A 304 -15.44 0.63 5.33
C MET A 304 -16.46 -0.42 5.77
N ASP A 305 -17.67 -0.02 6.20
CA ASP A 305 -18.72 -0.99 6.51
C ASP A 305 -19.23 -1.72 5.25
N LEU A 306 -19.39 -1.01 4.15
CA LEU A 306 -19.72 -1.65 2.85
C LEU A 306 -18.67 -2.68 2.44
N VAL A 307 -17.40 -2.32 2.58
CA VAL A 307 -16.27 -3.21 2.28
C VAL A 307 -16.23 -4.41 3.23
N ARG A 308 -16.44 -4.20 4.55
CA ARG A 308 -16.51 -5.30 5.53
C ARG A 308 -17.61 -6.29 5.22
N GLN A 309 -18.80 -5.79 4.88
CA GLN A 309 -19.95 -6.63 4.51
C GLN A 309 -19.63 -7.44 3.24
N PHE A 310 -19.04 -6.81 2.23
CA PHE A 310 -18.60 -7.50 1.03
C PHE A 310 -17.59 -8.60 1.37
N CYS A 311 -16.51 -8.29 2.08
CA CYS A 311 -15.49 -9.26 2.44
C CYS A 311 -16.07 -10.43 3.27
N PHE A 312 -17.02 -10.14 4.18
CA PHE A 312 -17.68 -11.17 4.97
C PHE A 312 -18.56 -12.09 4.11
N THR A 313 -19.40 -11.52 3.25
CA THR A 313 -20.32 -12.31 2.39
C THR A 313 -19.60 -13.17 1.37
N HIS A 314 -18.37 -12.77 0.99
CA HIS A 314 -17.50 -13.53 0.08
C HIS A 314 -16.50 -14.45 0.79
N GLY A 315 -16.56 -14.54 2.12
CA GLY A 315 -15.67 -15.40 2.90
C GLY A 315 -14.19 -14.97 2.87
N LEU A 316 -13.91 -13.69 2.59
CA LEU A 316 -12.54 -13.18 2.43
C LEU A 316 -11.84 -12.87 3.77
N LEU A 317 -12.59 -12.80 4.86
CA LEU A 317 -12.04 -12.44 6.17
C LEU A 317 -11.30 -13.59 6.89
N GLY A 318 -11.22 -14.76 6.25
CA GLY A 318 -10.49 -15.92 6.76
C GLY A 318 -11.38 -17.03 7.34
N GLN A 319 -10.76 -18.15 7.70
CA GLN A 319 -11.48 -19.30 8.25
C GLN A 319 -11.94 -19.02 9.69
N GLY A 320 -13.09 -19.58 10.05
CA GLY A 320 -13.65 -19.46 11.42
C GLY A 320 -14.26 -18.08 11.73
N ILE A 321 -14.49 -17.26 10.71
CA ILE A 321 -15.22 -16.00 10.81
C ILE A 321 -16.72 -16.29 10.61
N HIS A 322 -17.52 -15.98 11.63
CA HIS A 322 -18.96 -16.27 11.67
C HIS A 322 -19.82 -14.99 11.67
N SER A 323 -19.20 -13.86 11.86
CA SER A 323 -19.83 -12.53 11.84
C SER A 323 -18.89 -11.51 11.21
N VAL A 324 -19.45 -10.51 10.57
CA VAL A 324 -18.69 -9.35 10.07
C VAL A 324 -17.90 -8.67 11.21
N ASP A 325 -18.37 -8.77 12.44
CA ASP A 325 -17.73 -8.19 13.63
C ASP A 325 -16.55 -9.01 14.16
N ASP A 326 -16.30 -10.20 13.63
CA ASP A 326 -15.15 -11.03 14.01
C ASP A 326 -13.82 -10.45 13.48
N VAL A 327 -13.86 -9.54 12.52
CA VAL A 327 -12.71 -8.72 12.09
C VAL A 327 -13.04 -7.26 12.28
N ALA A 328 -12.29 -6.60 13.16
CA ALA A 328 -12.58 -5.22 13.53
C ALA A 328 -11.56 -4.23 12.97
N ILE A 329 -12.04 -3.00 12.77
CA ILE A 329 -11.26 -1.85 12.32
C ILE A 329 -11.24 -0.80 13.43
N ALA A 330 -10.06 -0.29 13.79
CA ALA A 330 -9.90 0.86 14.68
C ALA A 330 -9.63 2.14 13.89
N TYR A 331 -10.19 3.24 14.36
CA TYR A 331 -10.10 4.57 13.73
C TYR A 331 -9.42 5.58 14.68
N PRO A 332 -8.84 6.68 14.12
CA PRO A 332 -8.08 7.67 14.92
C PRO A 332 -8.88 8.32 16.04
N ASN A 333 -10.21 8.49 15.87
CA ASN A 333 -11.12 9.06 16.86
C ASN A 333 -11.46 8.10 18.02
N GLY A 334 -10.80 6.95 18.10
CA GLY A 334 -11.05 5.91 19.11
C GLY A 334 -12.25 5.02 18.82
N ALA A 335 -12.98 5.24 17.71
CA ALA A 335 -14.04 4.33 17.29
C ALA A 335 -13.46 2.99 16.87
N VAL A 336 -14.22 1.93 17.17
CA VAL A 336 -13.91 0.58 16.70
C VAL A 336 -15.17 0.00 16.07
N GLN A 337 -15.05 -0.43 14.84
CA GLN A 337 -16.09 -1.09 14.08
C GLN A 337 -15.85 -2.60 14.13
N GLY A 338 -16.78 -3.35 14.74
CA GLY A 338 -16.64 -4.75 15.06
C GLY A 338 -16.15 -5.02 16.49
N ASN A 339 -15.72 -6.25 16.76
CA ASN A 339 -15.27 -6.70 18.08
C ASN A 339 -13.91 -6.07 18.45
N LYS A 340 -13.88 -5.23 19.48
CA LYS A 340 -12.68 -4.53 19.98
C LYS A 340 -11.49 -5.46 20.29
N ALA A 341 -11.75 -6.71 20.64
CA ALA A 341 -10.70 -7.69 20.90
C ALA A 341 -10.10 -8.31 19.62
N ARG A 342 -10.67 -8.02 18.46
CA ARG A 342 -10.31 -8.62 17.16
C ARG A 342 -9.94 -7.58 16.10
N VAL A 343 -9.34 -6.45 16.52
CA VAL A 343 -8.86 -5.41 15.58
C VAL A 343 -7.72 -5.96 14.73
N ARG A 344 -7.89 -5.94 13.41
CA ARG A 344 -6.90 -6.39 12.42
C ARG A 344 -6.39 -5.24 11.53
N LEU A 345 -7.21 -4.23 11.28
CA LEU A 345 -6.83 -3.04 10.55
C LEU A 345 -6.97 -1.81 11.47
N ARG A 346 -6.01 -0.90 11.40
CA ARG A 346 -6.05 0.39 12.08
C ARG A 346 -5.83 1.50 11.06
N PHE A 347 -6.66 2.53 11.10
CA PHE A 347 -6.34 3.81 10.48
C PHE A 347 -5.63 4.65 11.53
N ASN A 348 -4.44 5.14 11.22
CA ASN A 348 -3.63 5.95 12.12
C ASN A 348 -3.22 7.26 11.44
N SER A 349 -3.95 8.33 11.72
CA SER A 349 -3.67 9.66 11.15
C SER A 349 -2.51 10.40 11.83
N ALA A 350 -1.92 9.88 12.91
CA ALA A 350 -0.91 10.59 13.69
C ALA A 350 0.34 11.00 12.88
N TYR A 351 0.75 10.17 11.92
CA TYR A 351 1.88 10.48 11.04
C TYR A 351 1.54 11.61 10.05
N MET A 352 0.33 11.59 9.50
CA MET A 352 -0.19 12.64 8.62
C MET A 352 -0.39 13.95 9.40
N GLN A 353 -0.92 13.89 10.63
CA GLN A 353 -1.03 15.05 11.53
C GLN A 353 0.36 15.63 11.88
N ALA A 354 1.37 14.78 12.11
CA ALA A 354 2.73 15.24 12.35
C ALA A 354 3.32 15.96 11.11
N ALA A 355 2.99 15.50 9.90
CA ALA A 355 3.35 16.18 8.66
C ALA A 355 2.64 17.54 8.54
N GLU A 356 1.33 17.60 8.84
CA GLU A 356 0.55 18.84 8.84
C GLU A 356 1.15 19.90 9.79
N GLN A 357 1.61 19.45 10.95
CA GLN A 357 2.18 20.32 12.00
C GLN A 357 3.67 20.65 11.78
N GLY A 358 4.28 20.20 10.68
CA GLY A 358 5.71 20.40 10.41
C GLY A 358 6.64 19.70 11.42
N LYS A 359 6.19 18.60 12.03
CA LYS A 359 6.93 17.86 13.06
C LYS A 359 7.68 16.62 12.51
N LEU A 360 7.69 16.42 11.19
CA LEU A 360 8.45 15.37 10.51
C LEU A 360 9.79 15.85 9.98
#